data_46ff5fb54e4b39fd6ca66742a603dc94
#
_entry.id   46ff5fb54e4b39fd6ca66742a603dc94
#
_cell.length_a   1.000
_cell.length_b   1.000
_cell.length_c   1.000
_cell.angle_alpha   90.00
_cell.angle_beta   90.00
_cell.angle_gamma   90.00
#
_symmetry.space_group_name_H-M   'P 1'
#
loop_
_entity.id
_entity.type
_entity.pdbx_description
1 polymer ?
#
loop_
_entity_poly.entity_id
_entity_poly.type
_entity_poly.pdbx_seq_one_letter_code
_entity_poly.pdbx_strand_id
1 'polypeptide(L)'
;MILGISGSPRSKSTEYVCKCGLKLLDELGYETRYWSVMAKKLSFCTHCDHCRKRNGCIFNDDMDELYSLMEEAGAYVIATPVYHGGISGQLKTVFDRCR
;
A
#
# COMPACT_ATOMS: atom_id res chain seq x y z
N MET A 1 14.98 1.77 -2.27
CA MET A 1 13.86 2.73 -2.25
C MET A 1 12.96 2.42 -1.08
N ILE A 2 12.46 3.43 -0.40
CA ILE A 2 11.52 3.28 0.72
C ILE A 2 10.13 3.67 0.22
N LEU A 3 9.17 2.77 0.36
CA LEU A 3 7.80 2.97 -0.11
C LEU A 3 6.88 3.32 1.05
N GLY A 4 6.24 4.48 0.98
CA GLY A 4 5.19 4.87 1.91
C GLY A 4 3.84 4.40 1.39
N ILE A 5 3.08 3.74 2.23
CA ILE A 5 1.73 3.27 1.90
C ILE A 5 0.75 3.87 2.90
N SER A 6 -0.22 4.64 2.38
CA SER A 6 -1.30 5.19 3.19
C SER A 6 -2.56 4.36 3.01
N GLY A 7 -3.11 3.90 4.12
CA GLY A 7 -4.37 3.14 4.15
C GLY A 7 -5.61 4.00 4.33
N SER A 8 -5.51 5.33 4.21
CA SER A 8 -6.67 6.20 4.34
C SER A 8 -7.37 6.42 3.00
N PRO A 9 -8.71 6.31 2.97
CA PRO A 9 -9.46 6.61 1.74
C PRO A 9 -9.58 8.10 1.45
N ARG A 10 -9.05 8.95 2.29
CA ARG A 10 -9.13 10.42 2.12
C ARG A 10 -7.79 11.08 2.40
N SER A 11 -7.61 12.30 1.85
CA SER A 11 -6.39 13.09 1.98
C SER A 11 -6.44 13.95 3.25
N LYS A 12 -6.16 13.35 4.40
CA LYS A 12 -6.21 14.01 5.72
C LYS A 12 -4.98 13.61 6.55
N SER A 13 -5.16 13.37 7.85
CA SER A 13 -4.07 13.16 8.81
C SER A 13 -3.15 12.00 8.48
N THR A 14 -3.70 10.87 8.04
CA THR A 14 -2.90 9.68 7.72
C THR A 14 -1.93 9.95 6.57
N GLU A 15 -2.42 10.59 5.51
CA GLU A 15 -1.56 10.99 4.39
C GLU A 15 -0.47 11.95 4.86
N TYR A 16 -0.85 12.95 5.66
CA TYR A 16 0.09 13.94 6.18
C TYR A 16 1.22 13.27 6.97
N VAL A 17 0.88 12.39 7.91
CA VAL A 17 1.87 11.70 8.75
C VAL A 17 2.79 10.81 7.90
N CYS A 18 2.22 10.08 6.94
CA CYS A 18 3.00 9.23 6.05
C CYS A 18 4.00 10.06 5.24
N LYS A 19 3.55 11.15 4.66
CA LYS A 19 4.40 12.04 3.86
C LYS A 19 5.46 12.74 4.71
N CYS A 20 5.15 13.08 5.95
CA CYS A 20 6.16 13.63 6.87
C CYS A 20 7.27 12.62 7.14
N GLY A 21 6.94 11.37 7.38
CA GLY A 21 7.92 10.31 7.57
C GLY A 21 8.81 10.12 6.36
N LEU A 22 8.19 10.09 5.17
CA LEU A 22 8.94 9.96 3.91
C LEU A 22 9.86 11.17 3.67
N LYS A 23 9.40 12.37 3.98
CA LYS A 23 10.21 13.58 3.82
C LYS A 23 11.47 13.52 4.70
N LEU A 24 11.33 13.08 5.95
CA LEU A 24 12.49 12.92 6.84
C LEU A 24 13.49 11.93 6.28
N LEU A 25 13.03 10.82 5.73
CA LEU A 25 13.88 9.81 5.12
C LEU A 25 14.55 10.32 3.86
N ASP A 26 13.83 11.10 3.06
CA ASP A 26 14.38 11.73 1.86
C ASP A 26 15.50 12.71 2.22
N GLU A 27 15.32 13.50 3.26
CA GLU A 27 16.34 14.42 3.77
C GLU A 27 17.60 13.69 4.28
N LEU A 28 17.45 12.45 4.71
CA LEU A 28 18.56 11.59 5.12
C LEU A 28 19.27 10.91 3.95
N GLY A 29 18.80 11.14 2.72
CA GLY A 29 19.43 10.63 1.51
C GLY A 29 18.81 9.37 0.93
N TYR A 30 17.69 8.91 1.46
CA TYR A 30 17.00 7.74 0.93
C TYR A 30 16.05 8.14 -0.20
N GLU A 31 15.96 7.32 -1.23
CA GLU A 31 14.93 7.47 -2.26
C GLU A 31 13.59 7.01 -1.71
N THR A 32 12.56 7.85 -1.84
CA THR A 32 11.22 7.56 -1.32
C THR A 32 10.16 7.64 -2.41
N ARG A 33 9.11 6.84 -2.28
CA ARG A 33 7.92 6.87 -3.12
C ARG A 33 6.69 6.77 -2.22
N TYR A 34 5.58 7.28 -2.70
CA TYR A 34 4.31 7.30 -1.96
C TYR A 34 3.21 6.64 -2.78
N TRP A 35 2.42 5.79 -2.11
CA TRP A 35 1.23 5.18 -2.70
C TRP A 35 0.10 5.19 -1.67
N SER A 36 -1.13 5.44 -2.12
CA SER A 36 -2.31 5.55 -1.25
C SER A 36 -3.44 4.70 -1.80
N VAL A 37 -4.26 4.15 -0.90
CA VAL A 37 -5.50 3.47 -1.29
C VAL A 37 -6.58 4.47 -1.76
N MET A 38 -6.37 5.77 -1.55
CA MET A 38 -7.33 6.80 -1.93
C MET A 38 -7.60 6.77 -3.44
N ALA A 39 -8.89 6.72 -3.79
CA ALA A 39 -9.34 6.70 -5.18
C ALA A 39 -8.80 5.52 -6.01
N LYS A 40 -8.33 4.47 -5.37
CA LYS A 40 -7.87 3.25 -6.05
C LYS A 40 -9.00 2.23 -6.18
N LYS A 41 -8.96 1.49 -7.27
CA LYS A 41 -9.87 0.34 -7.48
C LYS A 41 -9.16 -0.91 -6.99
N LEU A 42 -9.66 -1.46 -5.89
CA LEU A 42 -9.08 -2.62 -5.24
C LEU A 42 -10.15 -3.67 -5.01
N SER A 43 -10.02 -4.82 -5.67
CA SER A 43 -10.91 -5.96 -5.45
C SER A 43 -10.44 -6.75 -4.23
N PHE A 44 -11.38 -7.27 -3.46
CA PHE A 44 -11.06 -8.12 -2.32
C PHE A 44 -10.48 -9.45 -2.80
N CYS A 45 -9.54 -10.01 -2.04
CA CYS A 45 -9.05 -11.35 -2.33
C CYS A 45 -10.18 -12.37 -2.13
N THR A 46 -10.41 -13.20 -3.13
CA THR A 46 -11.46 -14.23 -3.10
C THR A 46 -10.90 -15.63 -2.83
N HIS A 47 -9.61 -15.73 -2.51
CA HIS A 47 -8.94 -17.00 -2.25
C HIS A 47 -9.02 -17.97 -3.44
N CYS A 48 -8.91 -17.46 -4.66
CA CYS A 48 -8.99 -18.27 -5.87
C CYS A 48 -7.72 -19.09 -6.16
N ASP A 49 -6.63 -18.78 -5.43
CA ASP A 49 -5.31 -19.44 -5.57
C ASP A 49 -4.62 -19.28 -6.93
N HIS A 50 -5.09 -18.36 -7.77
CA HIS A 50 -4.45 -18.09 -9.07
C HIS A 50 -2.98 -17.70 -8.89
N CYS A 51 -2.68 -16.89 -7.88
CA CYS A 51 -1.32 -16.39 -7.63
C CYS A 51 -0.34 -17.50 -7.20
N ARG A 52 -0.84 -18.64 -6.71
CA ARG A 52 0.00 -19.78 -6.35
C ARG A 52 0.46 -20.58 -7.57
N LYS A 53 -0.35 -20.53 -8.63
CA LYS A 53 -0.07 -21.28 -9.87
C LYS A 53 0.61 -20.43 -10.92
N ARG A 54 0.36 -19.12 -10.86
CA ARG A 54 0.89 -18.16 -11.82
C ARG A 54 1.46 -16.97 -11.07
N ASN A 55 2.37 -16.26 -11.72
CA ASN A 55 2.97 -15.07 -11.15
C ASN A 55 1.97 -13.91 -11.25
N GLY A 56 1.39 -13.52 -10.11
CA GLY A 56 0.48 -12.39 -10.01
C GLY A 56 -0.96 -12.79 -9.70
N CYS A 57 -1.75 -11.78 -9.38
CA CYS A 57 -3.16 -11.91 -9.05
C CYS A 57 -4.00 -12.02 -10.31
N ILE A 58 -5.16 -12.71 -10.21
CA ILE A 58 -6.13 -12.78 -11.31
C ILE A 58 -6.79 -11.43 -11.60
N PHE A 59 -6.91 -10.57 -10.59
CA PHE A 59 -7.51 -9.26 -10.77
C PHE A 59 -6.53 -8.30 -11.45
N ASN A 60 -7.04 -7.52 -12.38
CA ASN A 60 -6.29 -6.50 -13.10
C ASN A 60 -6.80 -5.13 -12.62
N ASP A 61 -6.27 -4.65 -11.52
CA ASP A 61 -6.69 -3.40 -10.88
C ASP A 61 -5.49 -2.58 -10.37
N ASP A 62 -5.73 -1.61 -9.49
CA ASP A 62 -4.67 -0.70 -9.03
C ASP A 62 -3.60 -1.37 -8.15
N MET A 63 -3.79 -2.63 -7.76
CA MET A 63 -2.72 -3.40 -7.11
C MET A 63 -1.54 -3.63 -8.04
N ASP A 64 -1.73 -3.62 -9.35
CA ASP A 64 -0.64 -3.85 -10.29
C ASP A 64 0.45 -2.78 -10.15
N GLU A 65 0.06 -1.52 -9.98
CA GLU A 65 1.01 -0.43 -9.71
C GLU A 65 1.75 -0.67 -8.39
N LEU A 66 1.01 -1.08 -7.35
CA LEU A 66 1.62 -1.32 -6.05
C LEU A 66 2.61 -2.49 -6.09
N TYR A 67 2.28 -3.58 -6.78
CA TYR A 67 3.20 -4.70 -6.92
C TYR A 67 4.52 -4.26 -7.56
N SER A 68 4.47 -3.43 -8.59
CA SER A 68 5.67 -2.91 -9.24
C SER A 68 6.52 -2.07 -8.28
N LEU A 69 5.88 -1.22 -7.48
CA LEU A 69 6.58 -0.42 -6.48
C LEU A 69 7.19 -1.29 -5.39
N MET A 70 6.49 -2.33 -4.97
CA MET A 70 6.98 -3.24 -3.92
C MET A 70 8.20 -4.04 -4.38
N GLU A 71 8.30 -4.37 -5.65
CA GLU A 71 9.48 -5.04 -6.19
C GLU A 71 10.74 -4.18 -6.07
N GLU A 72 10.59 -2.87 -6.15
CA GLU A 72 11.70 -1.93 -6.03
C GLU A 72 12.00 -1.54 -4.58
N ALA A 73 11.07 -1.75 -3.67
CA ALA A 73 11.18 -1.27 -2.31
C ALA A 73 12.06 -2.19 -1.45
N GLY A 74 12.95 -1.59 -0.68
CA GLY A 74 13.74 -2.29 0.33
C GLY A 74 13.17 -2.13 1.74
N ALA A 75 12.26 -1.16 1.93
CA ALA A 75 11.63 -0.89 3.23
C ALA A 75 10.31 -0.16 3.02
N TYR A 76 9.48 -0.15 4.05
CA TYR A 76 8.14 0.45 3.98
C TYR A 76 7.87 1.36 5.16
N VAL A 77 7.10 2.42 4.90
CA VAL A 77 6.44 3.24 5.93
C VAL A 77 4.95 3.09 5.71
N ILE A 78 4.25 2.48 6.63
CA ILE A 78 2.83 2.19 6.48
C ILE A 78 2.04 2.99 7.51
N ALA A 79 1.09 3.78 7.04
CA ALA A 79 0.22 4.58 7.87
C ALA A 79 -1.23 4.20 7.62
N THR A 80 -2.02 4.12 8.68
CA THR A 80 -3.44 3.74 8.57
C THR A 80 -4.26 4.51 9.60
N PRO A 81 -5.50 4.93 9.23
CA PRO A 81 -6.45 5.33 10.25
C PRO A 81 -6.87 4.10 11.06
N VAL A 82 -7.35 4.32 12.27
CA VAL A 82 -7.86 3.23 13.11
C VAL A 82 -9.37 3.17 12.92
N TYR A 83 -9.83 2.06 12.34
CA TYR A 83 -11.24 1.80 12.15
C TYR A 83 -11.62 0.56 12.96
N HIS A 84 -12.56 0.72 13.86
CA HIS A 84 -13.05 -0.37 14.72
C HIS A 84 -11.90 -1.12 15.42
N GLY A 85 -10.91 -0.38 15.93
CA GLY A 85 -9.77 -0.96 16.65
C GLY A 85 -8.70 -1.63 15.79
N GLY A 86 -8.78 -1.49 14.47
CA GLY A 86 -7.83 -2.14 13.55
C GLY A 86 -7.41 -1.24 12.40
N ILE A 87 -6.70 -1.83 11.46
CA ILE A 87 -6.32 -1.13 10.23
C ILE A 87 -7.55 -0.92 9.35
N SER A 88 -7.46 0.02 8.40
CA SER A 88 -8.57 0.26 7.47
C SER A 88 -8.87 -0.98 6.63
N GLY A 89 -10.12 -1.11 6.19
CA GLY A 89 -10.51 -2.21 5.29
C GLY A 89 -9.74 -2.17 3.98
N GLN A 90 -9.45 -0.98 3.46
CA GLN A 90 -8.66 -0.81 2.25
C GLN A 90 -7.24 -1.35 2.43
N LEU A 91 -6.58 -1.03 3.55
CA LEU A 91 -5.24 -1.52 3.81
C LEU A 91 -5.23 -3.04 4.05
N LYS A 92 -6.26 -3.57 4.73
CA LYS A 92 -6.39 -5.02 4.92
C LYS A 92 -6.53 -5.72 3.56
N THR A 93 -7.28 -5.12 2.63
CA THR A 93 -7.41 -5.63 1.26
C THR A 93 -6.05 -5.69 0.57
N VAL A 94 -5.23 -4.65 0.72
CA VAL A 94 -3.87 -4.64 0.19
C VAL A 94 -3.07 -5.81 0.76
N PHE A 95 -3.08 -5.99 2.08
CA PHE A 95 -2.34 -7.07 2.72
C PHE A 95 -2.84 -8.45 2.30
N ASP A 96 -4.15 -8.63 2.17
CA ASP A 96 -4.73 -9.90 1.74
C ASP A 96 -4.28 -10.27 0.31
N ARG A 97 -3.95 -9.29 -0.50
CA ARG A 97 -3.53 -9.48 -1.88
C ARG A 97 -2.00 -9.46 -2.08
N CYS A 98 -1.25 -9.41 -1.00
CA CYS A 98 0.22 -9.52 -0.99
C CYS A 98 0.64 -10.96 -0.71
N ARG A 99 0.25 -11.90 -1.56
CA ARG A 99 0.55 -13.34 -1.37
C ARG A 99 1.69 -13.84 -2.22
#